data_7a2b356a94faab614bc48cf6eba3ad55
#
_entry.id   7a2b356a94faab614bc48cf6eba3ad55
#
_cell.length_a   1.000
_cell.length_b   1.000
_cell.length_c   1.000
_cell.angle_alpha   90.00
_cell.angle_beta   90.00
_cell.angle_gamma   90.00
#
_symmetry.space_group_name_H-M   'P 1'
#
loop_
_entity.id
_entity.type
_entity.pdbx_description
1 polymer ?
#
loop_
_entity_poly.entity_id
_entity_poly.type
_entity_poly.pdbx_seq_one_letter_code
_entity_poly.pdbx_strand_id
1 'polypeptide(L)'
;TTAQDLAKIMASCIKNQHFLEITQAKQHTFTDDSGKRRFTCNNHNALLSTMQGAISGKTGYTSKAGYCYVGAVKQKNMTMTLSVLASGWPPHKTYKWNDVRKLVQYAIDHYEKREIVADTSKIKEIYVKDGLKQKVLLKTGNLKVSFLVKKTDQIKVESILPSYVDAPVKKGQKIGEIRYL
;
A
#
# COMPACT_ATOMS: atom_id res chain seq x y z
N THR A 1 0.15 21.62 -1.66
CA THR A 1 -0.11 20.19 -1.33
C THR A 1 -1.10 19.63 -2.32
N THR A 2 -0.78 18.54 -2.96
CA THR A 2 -1.63 17.86 -3.94
C THR A 2 -2.47 16.76 -3.28
N ALA A 3 -3.49 16.24 -3.98
CA ALA A 3 -4.24 15.08 -3.53
C ALA A 3 -3.32 13.85 -3.36
N GLN A 4 -2.31 13.71 -4.24
CA GLN A 4 -1.33 12.64 -4.17
C GLN A 4 -0.47 12.73 -2.90
N ASP A 5 -0.04 13.93 -2.52
CA ASP A 5 0.74 14.13 -1.28
C ASP A 5 -0.06 13.70 -0.05
N LEU A 6 -1.33 14.08 0.02
CA LEU A 6 -2.21 13.69 1.12
C LEU A 6 -2.43 12.17 1.17
N ALA A 7 -2.61 11.52 0.03
CA ALA A 7 -2.73 10.07 -0.04
C ALA A 7 -1.44 9.37 0.43
N LYS A 8 -0.25 9.88 0.07
CA LYS A 8 1.06 9.39 0.55
C LYS A 8 1.23 9.59 2.05
N ILE A 9 0.85 10.74 2.58
CA ILE A 9 0.85 11.01 4.03
C ILE A 9 -0.05 9.99 4.74
N MET A 10 -1.28 9.79 4.25
CA MET A 10 -2.20 8.79 4.81
C MET A 10 -1.59 7.38 4.79
N ALA A 11 -0.90 7.00 3.71
CA ALA A 11 -0.22 5.70 3.60
C ALA A 11 0.91 5.53 4.65
N SER A 12 1.53 6.61 5.08
CA SER A 12 2.47 6.60 6.20
C SER A 12 1.75 6.53 7.54
N CYS A 13 0.72 7.34 7.74
CA CYS A 13 -0.04 7.43 8.99
C CYS A 13 -0.69 6.09 9.39
N ILE A 14 -1.27 5.36 8.44
CA ILE A 14 -1.94 4.06 8.72
C ILE A 14 -0.99 2.93 9.15
N LYS A 15 0.32 3.14 9.09
CA LYS A 15 1.33 2.23 9.65
C LYS A 15 1.46 2.39 11.17
N ASN A 16 0.96 3.49 11.72
CA ASN A 16 0.98 3.77 13.15
C ASN A 16 -0.31 3.28 13.80
N GLN A 17 -0.19 2.36 14.75
CA GLN A 17 -1.32 1.73 15.42
C GLN A 17 -2.14 2.74 16.23
N HIS A 18 -1.50 3.66 16.94
CA HIS A 18 -2.20 4.71 17.72
C HIS A 18 -2.99 5.67 16.80
N PHE A 19 -2.43 5.98 15.63
CA PHE A 19 -3.17 6.78 14.65
C PHE A 19 -4.45 6.06 14.20
N LEU A 20 -4.37 4.75 13.94
CA LEU A 20 -5.54 3.96 13.56
C LEU A 20 -6.57 3.89 14.69
N GLU A 21 -6.15 3.63 15.92
CA GLU A 21 -7.04 3.58 17.09
C GLU A 21 -7.85 4.88 17.24
N ILE A 22 -7.17 6.04 17.14
CA ILE A 22 -7.81 7.35 17.26
C ILE A 22 -8.75 7.59 16.08
N THR A 23 -8.32 7.34 14.85
CA THR A 23 -9.10 7.70 13.65
C THR A 23 -10.24 6.74 13.34
N GLN A 24 -10.21 5.52 13.89
CA GLN A 24 -11.28 4.52 13.79
C GLN A 24 -12.36 4.70 14.88
N ALA A 25 -12.05 5.39 15.97
CA ALA A 25 -12.98 5.60 17.03
C ALA A 25 -14.22 6.36 16.50
N LYS A 26 -15.40 5.75 16.63
CA LYS A 26 -16.65 6.36 16.17
C LYS A 26 -17.06 7.53 17.07
N GLN A 27 -16.74 7.42 18.35
CA GLN A 27 -17.05 8.39 19.37
C GLN A 27 -15.98 8.35 20.46
N HIS A 28 -15.67 9.49 21.04
CA HIS A 28 -14.84 9.62 22.23
C HIS A 28 -15.50 10.53 23.25
N THR A 29 -15.51 10.10 24.50
CA THR A 29 -16.07 10.89 25.61
C THR A 29 -14.95 11.16 26.61
N PHE A 30 -14.85 12.40 27.06
CA PHE A 30 -13.89 12.85 28.07
C PHE A 30 -14.54 13.88 28.98
N THR A 31 -13.92 14.13 30.12
CA THR A 31 -14.29 15.16 31.07
C THR A 31 -13.24 16.27 31.09
N ASP A 32 -13.62 17.45 31.51
CA ASP A 32 -12.66 18.52 31.87
C ASP A 32 -11.84 18.11 33.11
N ASP A 33 -10.79 18.85 33.37
CA ASP A 33 -9.89 18.60 34.54
C ASP A 33 -10.60 18.64 35.87
N SER A 34 -11.71 19.38 35.99
CA SER A 34 -12.54 19.45 37.19
C SER A 34 -13.47 18.26 37.38
N GLY A 35 -13.62 17.40 36.33
CA GLY A 35 -14.55 16.28 36.33
C GLY A 35 -16.04 16.67 36.25
N LYS A 36 -16.34 17.97 36.18
CA LYS A 36 -17.73 18.47 36.21
C LYS A 36 -18.42 18.52 34.87
N ARG A 37 -17.65 18.62 33.78
CA ARG A 37 -18.22 18.70 32.44
C ARG A 37 -17.80 17.48 31.62
N ARG A 38 -18.76 16.84 31.00
CA ARG A 38 -18.54 15.70 30.12
C ARG A 38 -18.78 16.13 28.68
N PHE A 39 -17.82 15.80 27.81
CA PHE A 39 -17.85 16.10 26.39
C PHE A 39 -17.87 14.80 25.59
N THR A 40 -18.64 14.79 24.50
CA THR A 40 -18.71 13.67 23.58
C THR A 40 -18.43 14.17 22.17
N CYS A 41 -17.36 13.65 21.57
CA CYS A 41 -16.97 13.93 20.18
C CYS A 41 -17.37 12.76 19.29
N ASN A 42 -18.08 13.04 18.22
CA ASN A 42 -18.43 12.05 17.19
C ASN A 42 -17.50 12.18 15.99
N ASN A 43 -17.07 11.05 15.44
CA ASN A 43 -16.24 11.04 14.26
C ASN A 43 -17.05 11.45 13.03
N HIS A 44 -16.56 12.44 12.29
CA HIS A 44 -17.20 12.94 11.08
C HIS A 44 -16.89 12.12 9.83
N ASN A 45 -16.09 11.06 9.94
CA ASN A 45 -15.83 10.14 8.84
C ASN A 45 -17.00 9.17 8.66
N ALA A 46 -17.99 9.54 7.88
CA ALA A 46 -19.16 8.71 7.62
C ALA A 46 -18.81 7.34 6.98
N LEU A 47 -17.68 7.24 6.28
CA LEU A 47 -17.30 5.99 5.63
C LEU A 47 -16.99 4.86 6.62
N LEU A 48 -16.57 5.16 7.85
CA LEU A 48 -16.38 4.16 8.91
C LEU A 48 -17.64 3.34 9.21
N SER A 49 -18.82 3.91 8.92
CA SER A 49 -20.11 3.23 9.15
C SER A 49 -20.81 2.84 7.86
N THR A 50 -20.48 3.46 6.72
CA THR A 50 -21.22 3.32 5.46
C THR A 50 -20.43 2.67 4.32
N MET A 51 -19.16 2.31 4.56
CA MET A 51 -18.30 1.65 3.58
C MET A 51 -17.53 0.51 4.22
N GLN A 52 -17.75 -0.70 3.74
CA GLN A 52 -17.00 -1.85 4.19
C GLN A 52 -15.50 -1.64 3.94
N GLY A 53 -14.69 -1.94 4.94
CA GLY A 53 -13.24 -1.84 4.84
C GLY A 53 -12.66 -0.43 5.00
N ALA A 54 -13.45 0.61 5.25
CA ALA A 54 -12.91 1.90 5.65
C ALA A 54 -12.18 1.77 7.00
N ILE A 55 -10.88 2.12 7.02
CA ILE A 55 -10.01 1.93 8.20
C ILE A 55 -9.51 3.23 8.80
N SER A 56 -9.58 4.35 8.09
CA SER A 56 -9.14 5.64 8.59
C SER A 56 -9.62 6.76 7.68
N GLY A 57 -9.65 7.99 8.18
CA GLY A 57 -9.86 9.16 7.36
C GLY A 57 -10.09 10.44 8.14
N LYS A 58 -9.94 11.56 7.44
CA LYS A 58 -10.17 12.91 7.96
C LYS A 58 -10.87 13.77 6.93
N THR A 59 -11.91 14.46 7.38
CA THR A 59 -12.61 15.47 6.58
C THR A 59 -12.02 16.86 6.80
N GLY A 60 -12.13 17.71 5.81
CA GLY A 60 -11.81 19.13 5.90
C GLY A 60 -12.78 19.97 5.06
N TYR A 61 -12.96 21.22 5.48
CA TYR A 61 -13.73 22.19 4.73
C TYR A 61 -13.22 23.62 5.02
N THR A 62 -13.06 24.38 3.98
CA THR A 62 -13.05 25.86 4.03
C THR A 62 -13.82 26.39 2.83
N SER A 63 -14.29 27.64 2.88
CA SER A 63 -15.02 28.24 1.75
C SER A 63 -14.21 28.25 0.45
N LYS A 64 -12.88 28.40 0.53
CA LYS A 64 -11.99 28.34 -0.63
C LYS A 64 -11.71 26.92 -1.10
N ALA A 65 -11.51 25.98 -0.19
CA ALA A 65 -11.09 24.62 -0.53
C ALA A 65 -12.25 23.68 -0.87
N GLY A 66 -13.48 24.03 -0.51
CA GLY A 66 -14.60 23.10 -0.62
C GLY A 66 -14.50 21.93 0.36
N TYR A 67 -15.30 20.91 0.15
CA TYR A 67 -15.26 19.70 0.95
C TYR A 67 -14.10 18.82 0.50
N CYS A 68 -13.24 18.48 1.46
CA CYS A 68 -12.07 17.64 1.26
C CYS A 68 -12.14 16.39 2.14
N TYR A 69 -11.49 15.33 1.70
CA TYR A 69 -11.34 14.11 2.47
C TYR A 69 -10.03 13.41 2.09
N VAL A 70 -9.38 12.85 3.08
CA VAL A 70 -8.29 11.89 2.91
C VAL A 70 -8.63 10.65 3.71
N GLY A 71 -8.39 9.46 3.17
CA GLY A 71 -8.74 8.23 3.86
C GLY A 71 -8.00 7.00 3.38
N ALA A 72 -8.26 5.90 4.09
CA ALA A 72 -7.73 4.59 3.79
C ALA A 72 -8.83 3.53 3.86
N VAL A 73 -8.78 2.60 2.91
CA VAL A 73 -9.75 1.51 2.76
C VAL A 73 -9.00 0.20 2.52
N LYS A 74 -9.41 -0.88 3.19
CA LYS A 74 -8.86 -2.22 3.00
C LYS A 74 -9.96 -3.13 2.45
N GLN A 75 -9.84 -3.49 1.17
CA GLN A 75 -10.76 -4.40 0.48
C GLN A 75 -10.02 -5.29 -0.50
N LYS A 76 -10.56 -6.47 -0.81
CA LYS A 76 -9.99 -7.41 -1.80
C LYS A 76 -8.48 -7.65 -1.62
N ASN A 77 -8.04 -7.80 -0.36
CA ASN A 77 -6.63 -7.96 0.00
C ASN A 77 -5.70 -6.79 -0.39
N MET A 78 -6.27 -5.63 -0.71
CA MET A 78 -5.56 -4.38 -1.01
C MET A 78 -5.82 -3.36 0.08
N THR A 79 -4.79 -2.59 0.44
CA THR A 79 -4.92 -1.38 1.25
C THR A 79 -4.72 -0.18 0.32
N MET A 80 -5.74 0.64 0.21
CA MET A 80 -5.79 1.80 -0.65
C MET A 80 -5.82 3.06 0.19
N THR A 81 -5.01 4.04 -0.16
CA THR A 81 -5.10 5.41 0.38
C THR A 81 -5.51 6.35 -0.73
N LEU A 82 -6.37 7.29 -0.40
CA LEU A 82 -6.95 8.19 -1.38
C LEU A 82 -7.20 9.57 -0.78
N SER A 83 -7.31 10.55 -1.64
CA SER A 83 -7.72 11.89 -1.27
C SER A 83 -8.62 12.50 -2.34
N VAL A 84 -9.65 13.19 -1.91
CA VAL A 84 -10.50 14.04 -2.75
C VAL A 84 -10.45 15.46 -2.21
N LEU A 85 -10.20 16.42 -3.10
CA LEU A 85 -10.12 17.85 -2.79
C LEU A 85 -11.17 18.59 -3.59
N ALA A 86 -11.73 19.64 -3.02
CA ALA A 86 -12.75 20.47 -3.68
C ALA A 86 -13.96 19.66 -4.18
N SER A 87 -14.35 18.61 -3.43
CA SER A 87 -15.47 17.74 -3.80
C SER A 87 -16.81 18.34 -3.31
N GLY A 88 -17.17 19.45 -3.92
CA GLY A 88 -18.41 20.21 -3.64
C GLY A 88 -18.28 21.29 -2.57
N TRP A 89 -19.28 22.16 -2.55
CA TRP A 89 -19.49 23.22 -1.58
C TRP A 89 -20.93 23.11 -1.03
N PRO A 90 -21.30 23.86 0.01
CA PRO A 90 -22.68 23.85 0.48
C PRO A 90 -23.69 24.10 -0.66
N PRO A 91 -24.80 23.36 -0.70
CA PRO A 91 -25.25 22.35 0.27
C PRO A 91 -24.68 20.93 0.03
N HIS A 92 -23.77 20.69 -0.91
CA HIS A 92 -23.37 19.39 -1.45
C HIS A 92 -22.30 18.66 -0.61
N LYS A 93 -22.45 18.63 0.71
CA LYS A 93 -21.49 18.01 1.64
C LYS A 93 -21.25 16.49 1.47
N THR A 94 -22.11 15.82 0.71
CA THR A 94 -22.06 14.35 0.50
C THR A 94 -21.29 13.93 -0.74
N TYR A 95 -20.97 14.85 -1.66
CA TYR A 95 -20.29 14.54 -2.91
C TYR A 95 -18.97 13.80 -2.70
N LYS A 96 -18.16 14.24 -1.72
CA LYS A 96 -16.90 13.58 -1.36
C LYS A 96 -17.05 12.07 -1.06
N TRP A 97 -18.19 11.65 -0.49
CA TRP A 97 -18.44 10.24 -0.19
C TRP A 97 -18.71 9.43 -1.46
N ASN A 98 -19.40 10.02 -2.43
CA ASN A 98 -19.64 9.41 -3.72
C ASN A 98 -18.36 9.32 -4.54
N ASP A 99 -17.54 10.38 -4.52
CA ASP A 99 -16.26 10.40 -5.22
C ASP A 99 -15.30 9.36 -4.64
N VAL A 100 -15.24 9.23 -3.32
CA VAL A 100 -14.44 8.19 -2.66
C VAL A 100 -14.90 6.79 -3.06
N ARG A 101 -16.22 6.53 -3.08
CA ARG A 101 -16.74 5.22 -3.51
C ARG A 101 -16.37 4.90 -4.96
N LYS A 102 -16.46 5.88 -5.86
CA LYS A 102 -16.04 5.72 -7.25
C LYS A 102 -14.56 5.40 -7.37
N LEU A 103 -13.69 6.10 -6.63
CA LEU A 103 -12.24 5.84 -6.63
C LEU A 103 -11.90 4.44 -6.11
N VAL A 104 -12.54 4.01 -5.01
CA VAL A 104 -12.34 2.68 -4.45
C VAL A 104 -12.83 1.60 -5.41
N GLN A 105 -14.00 1.80 -6.00
CA GLN A 105 -14.54 0.87 -6.99
C GLN A 105 -13.63 0.78 -8.21
N TYR A 106 -13.17 1.92 -8.74
CA TYR A 106 -12.19 1.93 -9.83
C TYR A 106 -10.92 1.13 -9.49
N ALA A 107 -10.38 1.31 -8.28
CA ALA A 107 -9.20 0.56 -7.87
C ALA A 107 -9.48 -0.95 -7.80
N ILE A 108 -10.63 -1.36 -7.26
CA ILE A 108 -11.03 -2.77 -7.18
C ILE A 108 -11.25 -3.39 -8.57
N ASP A 109 -11.80 -2.61 -9.50
CA ASP A 109 -12.11 -3.10 -10.85
C ASP A 109 -10.85 -3.25 -11.70
N HIS A 110 -9.85 -2.39 -11.50
CA HIS A 110 -8.69 -2.31 -12.38
C HIS A 110 -7.40 -2.87 -11.79
N TYR A 111 -7.29 -3.00 -10.46
CA TYR A 111 -6.07 -3.44 -9.79
C TYR A 111 -6.29 -4.70 -8.96
N GLU A 112 -5.24 -5.46 -8.80
CA GLU A 112 -5.20 -6.63 -7.92
C GLU A 112 -3.83 -6.81 -7.29
N LYS A 113 -3.80 -7.48 -6.15
CA LYS A 113 -2.56 -7.97 -5.55
C LYS A 113 -2.25 -9.32 -6.15
N ARG A 114 -1.22 -9.39 -7.00
CA ARG A 114 -0.78 -10.61 -7.67
C ARG A 114 0.49 -11.14 -7.02
N GLU A 115 0.48 -12.41 -6.73
CA GLU A 115 1.64 -13.13 -6.22
C GLU A 115 2.34 -13.82 -7.39
N ILE A 116 3.64 -13.58 -7.51
CA ILE A 116 4.46 -14.11 -8.59
C ILE A 116 5.58 -14.92 -7.97
N VAL A 117 5.74 -16.14 -8.45
CA VAL A 117 6.82 -17.03 -8.06
C VAL A 117 7.74 -17.21 -9.27
N ALA A 118 9.01 -16.86 -9.10
CA ALA A 118 9.98 -17.05 -10.17
C ALA A 118 10.28 -18.53 -10.36
N ASP A 119 10.25 -18.99 -11.61
CA ASP A 119 10.75 -20.32 -11.95
C ASP A 119 12.28 -20.31 -11.96
N THR A 120 12.87 -21.06 -11.05
CA THR A 120 14.32 -21.21 -10.91
C THR A 120 14.82 -22.60 -11.26
N SER A 121 14.00 -23.41 -11.91
CA SER A 121 14.37 -24.78 -12.30
C SER A 121 15.66 -24.84 -13.08
N LYS A 122 15.99 -23.80 -13.84
CA LYS A 122 17.21 -23.64 -14.63
C LYS A 122 18.39 -23.00 -13.88
N ILE A 123 18.16 -22.50 -12.64
CA ILE A 123 19.17 -21.76 -11.85
C ILE A 123 19.66 -22.66 -10.73
N LYS A 124 20.47 -23.67 -11.06
CA LYS A 124 20.96 -24.63 -10.06
C LYS A 124 22.44 -24.44 -9.73
N GLU A 125 23.24 -24.20 -10.73
CA GLU A 125 24.69 -24.11 -10.59
C GLU A 125 25.30 -23.15 -11.60
N ILE A 126 26.52 -22.69 -11.34
CA ILE A 126 27.31 -21.88 -12.27
C ILE A 126 28.73 -22.41 -12.38
N TYR A 127 29.33 -22.28 -13.55
CA TYR A 127 30.73 -22.60 -13.77
C TYR A 127 31.65 -21.61 -13.04
N VAL A 128 32.76 -22.16 -12.49
CA VAL A 128 33.80 -21.38 -11.84
C VAL A 128 35.08 -21.57 -12.64
N LYS A 129 35.51 -20.49 -13.26
CA LYS A 129 36.78 -20.47 -14.01
C LYS A 129 37.94 -20.39 -13.02
N ASP A 130 39.01 -21.12 -13.31
CA ASP A 130 40.25 -21.21 -12.52
C ASP A 130 40.04 -21.63 -11.05
N GLY A 131 38.95 -22.34 -10.77
CA GLY A 131 38.64 -22.86 -9.45
C GLY A 131 38.97 -24.35 -9.27
N LEU A 132 39.24 -24.75 -8.03
CA LEU A 132 39.42 -26.17 -7.68
C LEU A 132 38.16 -27.01 -7.94
N LYS A 133 36.98 -26.40 -7.81
CA LYS A 133 35.70 -26.98 -8.21
C LYS A 133 35.20 -26.23 -9.44
N GLN A 134 34.87 -26.99 -10.47
CA GLN A 134 34.40 -26.43 -11.74
C GLN A 134 33.00 -25.80 -11.66
N LYS A 135 32.21 -26.14 -10.64
CA LYS A 135 30.84 -25.64 -10.47
C LYS A 135 30.52 -25.39 -9.00
N VAL A 136 29.71 -24.41 -8.75
CA VAL A 136 29.14 -24.13 -7.44
C VAL A 136 27.61 -24.04 -7.52
N LEU A 137 26.92 -24.48 -6.45
CA LEU A 137 25.49 -24.41 -6.34
C LEU A 137 25.06 -22.98 -6.06
N LEU A 138 24.07 -22.50 -6.79
CA LEU A 138 23.43 -21.24 -6.57
C LEU A 138 22.28 -21.40 -5.56
N LYS A 139 22.14 -20.45 -4.67
CA LYS A 139 20.96 -20.31 -3.81
C LYS A 139 20.21 -19.05 -4.21
N THR A 140 18.93 -19.20 -4.46
CA THR A 140 18.02 -18.07 -4.70
C THR A 140 17.47 -17.58 -3.38
N GLY A 141 17.20 -16.28 -3.28
CA GLY A 141 16.50 -15.68 -2.17
C GLY A 141 15.00 -16.00 -2.18
N ASN A 142 14.19 -15.11 -1.62
CA ASN A 142 12.74 -15.26 -1.66
C ASN A 142 12.24 -15.05 -3.10
N LEU A 143 11.71 -16.12 -3.70
CA LEU A 143 11.19 -16.15 -5.07
C LEU A 143 9.73 -15.73 -5.17
N LYS A 144 9.07 -15.62 -4.03
CA LYS A 144 7.66 -15.28 -3.92
C LYS A 144 7.53 -13.81 -3.62
N VAL A 145 7.12 -13.02 -4.60
CA VAL A 145 6.96 -11.57 -4.47
C VAL A 145 5.52 -11.19 -4.78
N SER A 146 4.99 -10.25 -4.02
CA SER A 146 3.61 -9.79 -4.18
C SER A 146 3.60 -8.34 -4.65
N PHE A 147 3.00 -8.08 -5.79
CA PHE A 147 2.88 -6.76 -6.39
C PHE A 147 1.42 -6.32 -6.47
N LEU A 148 1.19 -5.02 -6.34
CA LEU A 148 -0.05 -4.40 -6.77
C LEU A 148 0.11 -4.00 -8.25
N VAL A 149 -0.72 -4.61 -9.10
CA VAL A 149 -0.65 -4.44 -10.55
C VAL A 149 -2.02 -4.16 -11.14
N LYS A 150 -2.08 -3.60 -12.32
CA LYS A 150 -3.33 -3.60 -13.08
C LYS A 150 -3.67 -5.03 -13.48
N LYS A 151 -4.95 -5.36 -13.55
CA LYS A 151 -5.40 -6.69 -13.96
C LYS A 151 -4.98 -7.05 -15.39
N THR A 152 -4.76 -6.03 -16.21
CA THR A 152 -4.29 -6.17 -17.61
C THR A 152 -2.78 -6.32 -17.74
N ASP A 153 -2.00 -6.04 -16.67
CA ASP A 153 -0.55 -6.09 -16.75
C ASP A 153 -0.08 -7.55 -16.90
N GLN A 154 0.87 -7.74 -17.80
CA GLN A 154 1.61 -8.99 -17.95
C GLN A 154 2.99 -8.78 -17.32
N ILE A 155 3.30 -9.60 -16.31
CA ILE A 155 4.59 -9.53 -15.64
C ILE A 155 5.50 -10.58 -16.22
N LYS A 156 6.61 -10.14 -16.78
CA LYS A 156 7.70 -10.99 -17.27
C LYS A 156 8.71 -11.18 -16.16
N VAL A 157 9.12 -12.42 -15.94
CA VAL A 157 10.18 -12.76 -14.99
C VAL A 157 11.43 -13.13 -15.78
N GLU A 158 12.51 -12.41 -15.54
CA GLU A 158 13.80 -12.63 -16.21
C GLU A 158 14.88 -12.96 -15.19
N SER A 159 15.69 -13.97 -15.50
CA SER A 159 16.88 -14.33 -14.73
C SER A 159 18.11 -13.82 -15.46
N ILE A 160 18.91 -13.01 -14.79
CA ILE A 160 20.17 -12.48 -15.32
C ILE A 160 21.31 -13.14 -14.58
N LEU A 161 22.00 -14.02 -15.27
CA LEU A 161 23.17 -14.75 -14.76
C LEU A 161 24.31 -14.67 -15.78
N PRO A 162 25.57 -14.52 -15.33
CA PRO A 162 26.72 -14.70 -16.21
C PRO A 162 26.87 -16.17 -16.59
N SER A 163 27.59 -16.46 -17.65
CA SER A 163 27.88 -17.81 -18.08
C SER A 163 28.88 -18.54 -17.16
N TYR A 164 29.73 -17.79 -16.49
CA TYR A 164 30.70 -18.29 -15.50
C TYR A 164 31.07 -17.18 -14.50
N VAL A 165 31.78 -17.55 -13.45
CA VAL A 165 32.41 -16.63 -12.49
C VAL A 165 33.87 -17.05 -12.29
N ASP A 166 34.74 -16.08 -12.02
CA ASP A 166 36.14 -16.33 -11.73
C ASP A 166 36.36 -16.75 -10.27
N ALA A 167 37.28 -17.64 -10.00
CA ALA A 167 37.71 -17.98 -8.66
C ALA A 167 38.52 -16.82 -8.03
N PRO A 168 38.47 -16.63 -6.68
CA PRO A 168 37.73 -17.41 -5.68
C PRO A 168 36.28 -16.94 -5.52
N VAL A 169 35.34 -17.86 -5.44
CA VAL A 169 33.92 -17.58 -5.16
C VAL A 169 33.64 -17.69 -3.66
N LYS A 170 33.05 -16.66 -3.08
CA LYS A 170 32.75 -16.60 -1.64
C LYS A 170 31.29 -16.97 -1.36
N LYS A 171 31.05 -17.61 -0.20
CA LYS A 171 29.68 -17.88 0.26
C LYS A 171 28.94 -16.56 0.48
N GLY A 172 27.72 -16.45 -0.12
CA GLY A 172 26.90 -15.23 -0.06
C GLY A 172 27.25 -14.17 -1.12
N GLN A 173 28.21 -14.44 -2.00
CA GLN A 173 28.50 -13.58 -3.13
C GLN A 173 27.29 -13.51 -4.07
N LYS A 174 26.88 -12.30 -4.43
CA LYS A 174 25.83 -12.07 -5.44
C LYS A 174 26.39 -12.43 -6.82
N ILE A 175 25.77 -13.39 -7.49
CA ILE A 175 26.18 -13.87 -8.81
C ILE A 175 25.25 -13.32 -9.89
N GLY A 176 23.99 -13.13 -9.58
CA GLY A 176 23.01 -12.66 -10.54
C GLY A 176 21.79 -12.07 -9.88
N GLU A 177 20.76 -11.85 -10.66
CA GLU A 177 19.49 -11.30 -10.16
C GLU A 177 18.30 -11.85 -10.95
N ILE A 178 17.13 -11.81 -10.31
CA ILE A 178 15.86 -12.09 -10.95
C ILE A 178 15.10 -10.76 -11.01
N ARG A 179 14.65 -10.40 -12.21
CA ARG A 179 13.87 -9.18 -12.46
C ARG A 179 12.42 -9.53 -12.77
N TYR A 180 11.53 -8.75 -12.20
CA TYR A 180 10.10 -8.76 -12.49
C TYR A 180 9.79 -7.47 -13.26
N LEU A 181 9.39 -7.58 -14.54
CA LEU A 181 9.20 -6.49 -15.50
C LEU A 181 7.73 -6.39 -15.92
#